data_0d8f62edf7990702b117950a22a11cb3
#
_entry.id   0d8f62edf7990702b117950a22a11cb3
#
_cell.length_a   1.000
_cell.length_b   1.000
_cell.length_c   1.000
_cell.angle_alpha   90.00
_cell.angle_beta   90.00
_cell.angle_gamma   90.00
#
_symmetry.space_group_name_H-M   'P 1'
#
loop_
_entity.id
_entity.type
_entity.pdbx_description
1 polymer ?
#
loop_
_entity_poly.entity_id
_entity_poly.type
_entity_poly.pdbx_seq_one_letter_code
_entity_poly.pdbx_strand_id
1 'polypeptide(L)'
;DKLNADSASRSASSSAVFKFLPWALGDGSSGEFRRCSAAMTSSMLEPNIPLLRRFVQLEEVTTVVERTKMDTKRLDDLRSELPGGRVDFLKLDVQGYELAVLHGSRELLKQTLMIHTEVEFAEMYEKQPLFAEVDQFLRSQGFVFHRFASVHGRPMKPIHLKENPLQPISQVLWADAVYVRDMWDLKEHSKDELLKTALILHEVYHSYDVAHHVLAKCSEAMAKLYLDKVLALR
;
A
#
# COMPACT_ATOMS: atom_id res chain seq x y z
N ASP A 1 -0.34 -23.94 14.82
CA ASP A 1 -0.01 -23.24 13.79
C ASP A 1 -0.01 -21.81 14.18
N LYS A 2 1.18 -21.25 14.02
CA LYS A 2 1.52 -19.94 14.57
C LYS A 2 0.62 -18.81 14.04
N LEU A 3 0.31 -18.82 12.74
CA LEU A 3 -0.52 -17.78 12.11
C LEU A 3 -1.94 -17.75 12.70
N ASN A 4 -2.54 -18.91 12.94
CA ASN A 4 -3.85 -18.98 13.57
C ASN A 4 -3.83 -18.52 15.03
N ALA A 5 -2.77 -18.86 15.77
CA ALA A 5 -2.57 -18.37 17.14
C ALA A 5 -2.38 -16.85 17.18
N ASP A 6 -1.58 -16.28 16.27
CA ASP A 6 -1.38 -14.83 16.16
C ASP A 6 -2.68 -14.10 15.76
N SER A 7 -3.49 -14.68 14.84
CA SER A 7 -4.81 -14.15 14.47
C SER A 7 -5.75 -14.11 15.68
N ALA A 8 -5.84 -15.21 16.41
CA ALA A 8 -6.70 -15.32 17.60
C ALA A 8 -6.27 -14.34 18.71
N SER A 9 -4.96 -14.23 18.98
CA SER A 9 -4.41 -13.32 19.97
C SER A 9 -4.73 -11.85 19.67
N ARG A 10 -4.54 -11.41 18.42
CA ARG A 10 -4.87 -10.03 18.00
C ARG A 10 -6.37 -9.76 18.03
N SER A 11 -7.19 -10.70 17.61
CA SER A 11 -8.64 -10.56 17.63
C SER A 11 -9.19 -10.49 19.06
N ALA A 12 -8.58 -11.18 20.01
CA ALA A 12 -8.97 -11.12 21.43
C ALA A 12 -8.66 -9.78 22.10
N SER A 13 -7.66 -9.05 21.61
CA SER A 13 -7.26 -7.74 22.15
C SER A 13 -7.87 -6.53 21.42
N SER A 14 -8.71 -6.75 20.44
CA SER A 14 -9.31 -5.71 19.58
C SER A 14 -10.77 -6.05 19.25
N SER A 15 -11.57 -5.04 18.92
CA SER A 15 -12.89 -5.24 18.29
C SER A 15 -12.81 -5.71 16.84
N ALA A 16 -11.61 -5.69 16.24
CA ALA A 16 -11.37 -6.15 14.87
C ALA A 16 -11.07 -7.65 14.85
N VAL A 17 -11.53 -8.32 13.79
CA VAL A 17 -11.17 -9.71 13.49
C VAL A 17 -9.93 -9.72 12.61
N PHE A 18 -8.88 -10.41 13.06
CA PHE A 18 -7.64 -10.60 12.30
C PHE A 18 -7.60 -12.01 11.72
N LYS A 19 -7.24 -12.11 10.44
CA LYS A 19 -6.99 -13.38 9.75
C LYS A 19 -5.65 -13.28 9.04
N PHE A 20 -4.70 -14.16 9.39
CA PHE A 20 -3.44 -14.30 8.68
C PHE A 20 -3.53 -15.44 7.69
N LEU A 21 -3.06 -15.20 6.47
CA LEU A 21 -3.03 -16.20 5.41
C LEU A 21 -1.57 -16.54 5.09
N PRO A 22 -1.23 -17.84 4.91
CA PRO A 22 0.15 -18.29 4.71
C PRO A 22 0.57 -18.21 3.23
N TRP A 23 0.19 -17.14 2.53
CA TRP A 23 0.42 -17.00 1.10
C TRP A 23 1.35 -15.84 0.78
N ALA A 24 2.31 -16.06 -0.11
CA ALA A 24 2.98 -14.99 -0.81
C ALA A 24 2.07 -14.50 -1.94
N LEU A 25 1.79 -13.20 -1.99
CA LEU A 25 0.95 -12.61 -3.03
C LEU A 25 1.78 -12.20 -4.25
N GLY A 26 1.19 -12.35 -5.43
CA GLY A 26 1.77 -11.97 -6.70
C GLY A 26 0.80 -12.17 -7.86
N ASP A 27 1.33 -12.41 -9.04
CA ASP A 27 0.56 -12.69 -10.26
C ASP A 27 0.24 -14.19 -10.48
N GLY A 28 0.64 -15.05 -9.55
CA GLY A 28 0.51 -16.51 -9.64
C GLY A 28 1.75 -17.20 -10.19
N SER A 29 2.80 -16.47 -10.51
CA SER A 29 4.06 -17.04 -10.97
C SER A 29 4.90 -17.62 -9.82
N SER A 30 5.80 -18.54 -10.16
CA SER A 30 6.85 -19.01 -9.26
C SER A 30 8.08 -18.12 -9.37
N GLY A 31 8.75 -17.88 -8.25
CA GLY A 31 9.95 -17.07 -8.20
C GLY A 31 10.89 -17.46 -7.08
N GLU A 32 11.86 -16.62 -6.82
CA GLU A 32 12.77 -16.77 -5.70
C GLU A 32 12.60 -15.58 -4.75
N PHE A 33 12.24 -15.88 -3.51
CA PHE A 33 12.18 -14.89 -2.43
C PHE A 33 13.58 -14.70 -1.82
N ARG A 34 14.00 -13.45 -1.71
CA ARG A 34 15.28 -13.04 -1.14
C ARG A 34 15.05 -12.46 0.24
N ARG A 35 15.41 -13.23 1.25
CA ARG A 35 15.45 -12.73 2.61
C ARG A 35 16.71 -11.89 2.79
N CYS A 36 16.51 -10.63 3.10
CA CYS A 36 17.59 -9.67 3.34
C CYS A 36 17.99 -9.62 4.82
N SER A 37 19.15 -8.99 5.10
CA SER A 37 19.66 -8.79 6.45
C SER A 37 18.66 -8.04 7.34
N ALA A 38 17.97 -7.03 6.80
CA ALA A 38 16.77 -6.46 7.42
C ALA A 38 15.52 -7.09 6.79
N ALA A 39 14.72 -7.79 7.59
CA ALA A 39 13.55 -8.53 7.10
C ALA A 39 12.57 -7.68 6.28
N MET A 40 12.43 -6.40 6.63
CA MET A 40 11.53 -5.45 5.96
C MET A 40 11.97 -5.04 4.54
N THR A 41 13.19 -5.39 4.12
CA THR A 41 13.70 -5.14 2.77
C THR A 41 13.77 -6.42 1.93
N SER A 42 13.17 -7.50 2.41
CA SER A 42 13.11 -8.78 1.69
C SER A 42 12.10 -8.71 0.54
N SER A 43 12.44 -9.28 -0.62
CA SER A 43 11.67 -9.12 -1.85
C SER A 43 11.66 -10.38 -2.71
N MET A 44 10.70 -10.45 -3.63
CA MET A 44 10.73 -11.36 -4.77
C MET A 44 11.72 -10.90 -5.85
N LEU A 45 12.20 -9.66 -5.78
CA LEU A 45 13.15 -9.09 -6.74
C LEU A 45 14.59 -9.11 -6.18
N GLU A 46 15.58 -9.04 -7.06
CA GLU A 46 16.99 -8.95 -6.69
C GLU A 46 17.36 -7.51 -6.28
N PRO A 47 18.01 -7.27 -5.13
CA PRO A 47 18.46 -5.93 -4.78
C PRO A 47 19.45 -5.36 -5.80
N ASN A 48 19.24 -4.13 -6.24
CA ASN A 48 20.12 -3.40 -7.16
C ASN A 48 21.33 -2.81 -6.41
N ILE A 49 22.28 -3.68 -6.05
CA ILE A 49 23.45 -3.30 -5.25
C ILE A 49 24.24 -2.12 -5.84
N PRO A 50 24.46 -2.02 -7.18
CA PRO A 50 25.12 -0.85 -7.77
C PRO A 50 24.45 0.48 -7.48
N LEU A 51 23.13 0.51 -7.37
CA LEU A 51 22.39 1.71 -6.95
C LEU A 51 22.42 1.89 -5.43
N LEU A 52 22.08 0.84 -4.68
CA LEU A 52 21.86 0.89 -3.23
C LEU A 52 23.11 1.31 -2.45
N ARG A 53 24.32 0.88 -2.90
CA ARG A 53 25.60 1.27 -2.28
C ARG A 53 25.89 2.77 -2.31
N ARG A 54 25.21 3.52 -3.16
CA ARG A 54 25.35 4.98 -3.25
C ARG A 54 24.70 5.71 -2.07
N PHE A 55 23.78 5.03 -1.37
CA PHE A 55 23.00 5.60 -0.28
C PHE A 55 23.41 5.03 1.07
N VAL A 56 23.21 5.84 2.11
CA VAL A 56 23.55 5.44 3.48
C VAL A 56 22.72 4.24 3.91
N GLN A 57 23.36 3.18 4.32
CA GLN A 57 22.83 1.92 4.87
C GLN A 57 21.95 1.08 3.93
N LEU A 58 21.65 1.46 2.70
CA LEU A 58 20.75 0.67 1.86
C LEU A 58 21.38 -0.65 1.41
N GLU A 59 22.67 -0.67 1.03
CA GLU A 59 23.37 -1.91 0.65
C GLU A 59 23.40 -2.90 1.82
N GLU A 60 23.67 -2.41 3.01
CA GLU A 60 23.82 -3.24 4.22
C GLU A 60 22.50 -3.90 4.62
N VAL A 61 21.38 -3.15 4.59
CA VAL A 61 20.06 -3.68 4.98
C VAL A 61 19.44 -4.57 3.91
N THR A 62 19.83 -4.42 2.64
CA THR A 62 19.34 -5.24 1.51
C THR A 62 20.25 -6.39 1.14
N THR A 63 21.34 -6.65 1.92
CA THR A 63 22.21 -7.81 1.69
C THR A 63 21.40 -9.11 1.80
N VAL A 64 21.36 -9.89 0.74
CA VAL A 64 20.63 -11.16 0.69
C VAL A 64 21.34 -12.19 1.56
N VAL A 65 20.64 -12.75 2.54
CA VAL A 65 21.15 -13.75 3.48
C VAL A 65 20.57 -15.14 3.22
N GLU A 66 19.46 -15.23 2.51
CA GLU A 66 18.83 -16.51 2.17
C GLU A 66 17.99 -16.37 0.90
N ARG A 67 17.93 -17.43 0.10
CA ARG A 67 17.10 -17.52 -1.11
C ARG A 67 16.20 -18.74 -1.02
N THR A 68 14.90 -18.53 -1.24
CA THR A 68 13.89 -19.59 -1.13
C THR A 68 13.00 -19.57 -2.37
N LYS A 69 12.88 -20.70 -3.06
CA LYS A 69 11.89 -20.84 -4.14
C LYS A 69 10.48 -20.75 -3.54
N MET A 70 9.62 -19.96 -4.18
CA MET A 70 8.29 -19.66 -3.68
C MET A 70 7.30 -19.50 -4.83
N ASP A 71 6.12 -20.08 -4.66
CA ASP A 71 4.98 -19.86 -5.55
C ASP A 71 4.14 -18.73 -5.01
N THR A 72 3.80 -17.76 -5.86
CA THR A 72 2.88 -16.70 -5.47
C THR A 72 1.43 -17.12 -5.72
N LYS A 73 0.52 -16.52 -4.97
CA LYS A 73 -0.93 -16.64 -5.17
C LYS A 73 -1.48 -15.31 -5.66
N ARG A 74 -2.41 -15.40 -6.62
CA ARG A 74 -3.20 -14.23 -7.02
C ARG A 74 -4.21 -13.94 -5.93
N LEU A 75 -4.38 -12.67 -5.57
CA LEU A 75 -5.39 -12.27 -4.60
C LEU A 75 -6.81 -12.61 -5.10
N ASP A 76 -7.02 -12.58 -6.41
CA ASP A 76 -8.28 -12.98 -7.04
C ASP A 76 -8.67 -14.44 -6.74
N ASP A 77 -7.68 -15.33 -6.62
CA ASP A 77 -7.90 -16.77 -6.33
C ASP A 77 -8.21 -17.02 -4.83
N LEU A 78 -7.94 -16.05 -3.97
CA LEU A 78 -8.16 -16.13 -2.52
C LEU A 78 -9.50 -15.51 -2.06
N ARG A 79 -10.40 -15.14 -2.98
CA ARG A 79 -11.68 -14.48 -2.66
C ARG A 79 -12.52 -15.24 -1.64
N SER A 80 -12.55 -16.56 -1.72
CA SER A 80 -13.29 -17.41 -0.76
C SER A 80 -12.71 -17.38 0.66
N GLU A 81 -11.46 -16.97 0.81
CA GLU A 81 -10.79 -16.84 2.10
C GLU A 81 -11.00 -15.46 2.72
N LEU A 82 -11.48 -14.48 1.94
CA LEU A 82 -11.70 -13.11 2.37
C LEU A 82 -13.13 -12.93 2.93
N PRO A 83 -13.33 -12.12 3.96
CA PRO A 83 -14.66 -11.78 4.47
C PRO A 83 -15.54 -11.18 3.38
N GLY A 84 -16.67 -11.81 3.07
CA GLY A 84 -17.58 -11.36 2.02
C GLY A 84 -16.99 -11.39 0.59
N GLY A 85 -15.83 -12.03 0.39
CA GLY A 85 -15.19 -12.17 -0.91
C GLY A 85 -14.71 -10.86 -1.53
N ARG A 86 -14.51 -9.79 -0.73
CA ARG A 86 -14.13 -8.45 -1.19
C ARG A 86 -13.09 -7.79 -0.29
N VAL A 87 -12.44 -6.77 -0.81
CA VAL A 87 -11.50 -5.90 -0.10
C VAL A 87 -11.92 -4.46 -0.32
N ASP A 88 -12.34 -3.76 0.73
CA ASP A 88 -12.71 -2.34 0.64
C ASP A 88 -11.47 -1.44 0.63
N PHE A 89 -10.42 -1.82 1.36
CA PHE A 89 -9.15 -1.10 1.45
C PHE A 89 -7.98 -2.08 1.33
N LEU A 90 -7.08 -1.85 0.36
CA LEU A 90 -5.91 -2.67 0.11
C LEU A 90 -4.63 -1.88 0.43
N LYS A 91 -3.84 -2.37 1.41
CA LYS A 91 -2.47 -1.88 1.62
C LYS A 91 -1.48 -2.88 1.04
N LEU A 92 -0.55 -2.37 0.22
CA LEU A 92 0.57 -3.14 -0.33
C LEU A 92 1.89 -2.52 0.12
N ASP A 93 2.82 -3.41 0.52
CA ASP A 93 4.17 -3.09 0.95
C ASP A 93 4.98 -4.40 0.82
N VAL A 94 5.35 -4.72 -0.42
CA VAL A 94 5.98 -5.99 -0.81
C VAL A 94 7.33 -5.78 -1.49
N GLN A 95 7.90 -4.61 -1.22
CA GLN A 95 9.26 -4.25 -1.58
C GLN A 95 9.56 -4.42 -3.08
N GLY A 96 8.82 -3.65 -3.89
CA GLY A 96 9.00 -3.56 -5.34
C GLY A 96 8.19 -4.56 -6.16
N TYR A 97 7.44 -5.45 -5.51
CA TYR A 97 6.63 -6.48 -6.20
C TYR A 97 5.13 -6.09 -6.26
N GLU A 98 4.78 -4.85 -5.93
CA GLU A 98 3.42 -4.31 -5.82
C GLU A 98 2.64 -4.47 -7.13
N LEU A 99 3.26 -4.15 -8.26
CA LEU A 99 2.60 -4.25 -9.57
C LEU A 99 2.23 -5.71 -9.91
N ALA A 100 3.04 -6.69 -9.52
CA ALA A 100 2.72 -8.10 -9.70
C ALA A 100 1.52 -8.52 -8.85
N VAL A 101 1.44 -8.07 -7.60
CA VAL A 101 0.26 -8.28 -6.74
C VAL A 101 -0.98 -7.62 -7.34
N LEU A 102 -0.86 -6.40 -7.83
CA LEU A 102 -1.96 -5.67 -8.48
C LEU A 102 -2.45 -6.39 -9.75
N HIS A 103 -1.54 -6.95 -10.56
CA HIS A 103 -1.91 -7.80 -11.70
C HIS A 103 -2.66 -9.07 -11.30
N GLY A 104 -2.33 -9.66 -10.14
CA GLY A 104 -3.03 -10.79 -9.54
C GLY A 104 -4.33 -10.45 -8.83
N SER A 105 -4.75 -9.18 -8.85
CA SER A 105 -5.90 -8.66 -8.07
C SER A 105 -6.98 -8.00 -8.93
N ARG A 106 -6.91 -8.10 -10.26
CA ARG A 106 -7.75 -7.31 -11.20
C ARG A 106 -9.25 -7.43 -10.93
N GLU A 107 -9.75 -8.60 -10.58
CA GLU A 107 -11.17 -8.80 -10.31
C GLU A 107 -11.56 -8.25 -8.93
N LEU A 108 -10.71 -8.40 -7.92
CA LEU A 108 -10.90 -7.80 -6.59
C LEU A 108 -10.86 -6.27 -6.67
N LEU A 109 -9.95 -5.73 -7.47
CA LEU A 109 -9.81 -4.28 -7.65
C LEU A 109 -11.10 -3.63 -8.17
N LYS A 110 -11.96 -4.31 -8.90
CA LYS A 110 -13.25 -3.78 -9.36
C LYS A 110 -14.18 -3.35 -8.21
N GLN A 111 -14.00 -3.91 -7.02
CA GLN A 111 -14.80 -3.65 -5.82
C GLN A 111 -14.00 -2.94 -4.72
N THR A 112 -12.69 -2.74 -4.90
CA THR A 112 -11.84 -2.07 -3.94
C THR A 112 -12.06 -0.56 -4.01
N LEU A 113 -12.24 0.08 -2.86
CA LEU A 113 -12.55 1.51 -2.77
C LEU A 113 -11.28 2.36 -2.72
N MET A 114 -10.27 1.91 -1.98
CA MET A 114 -9.02 2.63 -1.81
C MET A 114 -7.82 1.68 -1.80
N ILE A 115 -6.71 2.18 -2.30
CA ILE A 115 -5.41 1.49 -2.30
C ILE A 115 -4.37 2.39 -1.65
N HIS A 116 -3.55 1.81 -0.78
CA HIS A 116 -2.35 2.38 -0.23
C HIS A 116 -1.19 1.47 -0.63
N THR A 117 -0.30 1.94 -1.46
CA THR A 117 0.79 1.13 -1.99
C THR A 117 2.12 1.85 -1.91
N GLU A 118 3.18 1.14 -1.55
CA GLU A 118 4.53 1.65 -1.75
C GLU A 118 4.78 1.81 -3.25
N VAL A 119 5.49 2.85 -3.63
CA VAL A 119 5.90 3.16 -5.01
C VAL A 119 7.30 3.74 -5.00
N GLU A 120 8.09 3.41 -6.01
CA GLU A 120 9.48 3.82 -6.08
C GLU A 120 9.75 4.79 -7.21
N PHE A 121 10.77 5.62 -7.00
CA PHE A 121 11.27 6.61 -7.97
C PHE A 121 12.67 6.27 -8.47
N ALA A 122 13.27 5.20 -7.93
CA ALA A 122 14.55 4.64 -8.33
C ALA A 122 14.49 3.12 -8.26
N GLU A 123 15.15 2.45 -9.18
CA GLU A 123 15.15 0.99 -9.29
C GLU A 123 16.00 0.35 -8.19
N MET A 124 15.46 0.31 -6.95
CA MET A 124 16.15 -0.26 -5.79
C MET A 124 16.28 -1.78 -5.87
N TYR A 125 15.40 -2.43 -6.61
CA TYR A 125 15.49 -3.84 -6.97
C TYR A 125 15.55 -3.94 -8.50
N GLU A 126 16.25 -4.95 -9.01
CA GLU A 126 16.41 -5.14 -10.45
C GLU A 126 15.07 -5.36 -11.15
N LYS A 127 14.80 -4.62 -12.23
CA LYS A 127 13.56 -4.66 -13.01
C LYS A 127 12.31 -4.31 -12.20
N GLN A 128 12.49 -3.58 -11.12
CA GLN A 128 11.40 -3.07 -10.30
C GLN A 128 10.56 -2.08 -11.09
N PRO A 129 9.22 -2.24 -11.12
CA PRO A 129 8.32 -1.21 -11.62
C PRO A 129 8.43 0.07 -10.77
N LEU A 130 8.44 1.22 -11.42
CA LEU A 130 8.48 2.50 -10.73
C LEU A 130 7.07 3.10 -10.59
N PHE A 131 6.97 4.25 -9.94
CA PHE A 131 5.72 4.98 -9.74
C PHE A 131 4.88 5.13 -11.02
N ALA A 132 5.53 5.40 -12.15
CA ALA A 132 4.83 5.63 -13.42
C ALA A 132 4.04 4.39 -13.88
N GLU A 133 4.63 3.21 -13.77
CA GLU A 133 3.98 1.96 -14.19
C GLU A 133 2.84 1.59 -13.23
N VAL A 134 3.04 1.77 -11.92
CA VAL A 134 2.01 1.51 -10.91
C VAL A 134 0.85 2.49 -11.09
N ASP A 135 1.13 3.80 -11.25
CA ASP A 135 0.12 4.84 -11.46
C ASP A 135 -0.69 4.59 -12.73
N GLN A 136 -0.01 4.27 -13.84
CA GLN A 136 -0.69 3.96 -15.12
C GLN A 136 -1.60 2.75 -14.96
N PHE A 137 -1.13 1.68 -14.30
CA PHE A 137 -1.95 0.51 -14.05
C PHE A 137 -3.18 0.86 -13.22
N LEU A 138 -3.02 1.52 -12.07
CA LEU A 138 -4.14 1.85 -11.19
C LEU A 138 -5.15 2.78 -11.83
N ARG A 139 -4.70 3.76 -12.63
CA ARG A 139 -5.61 4.60 -13.43
C ARG A 139 -6.39 3.77 -14.44
N SER A 140 -5.78 2.78 -15.07
CA SER A 140 -6.47 1.86 -16.00
C SER A 140 -7.54 1.00 -15.30
N GLN A 141 -7.44 0.83 -13.97
CA GLN A 141 -8.40 0.13 -13.13
C GLN A 141 -9.45 1.07 -12.49
N GLY A 142 -9.51 2.35 -12.88
CA GLY A 142 -10.48 3.33 -12.39
C GLY A 142 -10.09 4.02 -11.07
N PHE A 143 -8.83 3.95 -10.67
CA PHE A 143 -8.35 4.66 -9.49
C PHE A 143 -7.77 6.03 -9.84
N VAL A 144 -7.95 6.98 -8.94
CA VAL A 144 -7.38 8.32 -9.02
C VAL A 144 -6.33 8.46 -7.91
N PHE A 145 -5.14 8.92 -8.27
CA PHE A 145 -4.13 9.27 -7.28
C PHE A 145 -4.67 10.40 -6.39
N HIS A 146 -4.63 10.18 -5.08
CA HIS A 146 -5.08 11.15 -4.08
C HIS A 146 -3.90 11.96 -3.53
N ARG A 147 -2.93 11.29 -2.92
CA ARG A 147 -1.75 11.93 -2.32
C ARG A 147 -0.66 10.91 -2.00
N PHE A 148 0.53 11.39 -1.71
CA PHE A 148 1.50 10.63 -0.95
C PHE A 148 1.18 10.77 0.55
N ALA A 149 1.04 9.64 1.25
CA ALA A 149 0.89 9.59 2.71
C ALA A 149 2.23 9.84 3.40
N SER A 150 3.32 9.33 2.79
CA SER A 150 4.70 9.57 3.22
C SER A 150 5.63 9.60 2.00
N VAL A 151 6.77 10.25 2.16
CA VAL A 151 7.82 10.34 1.13
C VAL A 151 9.16 10.06 1.81
N HIS A 152 9.95 9.18 1.22
CA HIS A 152 11.15 8.65 1.83
C HIS A 152 12.36 8.68 0.90
N GLY A 153 13.51 8.55 1.52
CA GLY A 153 14.80 8.47 0.85
C GLY A 153 15.92 8.15 1.82
N ARG A 154 17.13 8.28 1.34
CA ARG A 154 18.36 8.19 2.13
C ARG A 154 19.37 9.22 1.62
N PRO A 155 20.26 9.70 2.46
CA PRO A 155 21.35 10.56 1.99
C PRO A 155 22.26 9.80 1.03
N MET A 156 22.72 10.48 -0.01
CA MET A 156 23.74 9.94 -0.91
C MET A 156 25.12 10.07 -0.29
N LYS A 157 25.84 8.94 -0.19
CA LYS A 157 27.21 8.89 0.36
C LYS A 157 28.14 9.82 -0.42
N PRO A 158 29.12 10.49 0.24
CA PRO A 158 29.46 10.39 1.66
C PRO A 158 28.71 11.36 2.57
N ILE A 159 27.75 12.13 2.08
CA ILE A 159 27.09 13.21 2.82
C ILE A 159 25.96 12.63 3.67
N HIS A 160 25.91 13.00 4.94
CA HIS A 160 24.82 12.72 5.86
C HIS A 160 24.75 13.74 6.99
N LEU A 161 23.60 13.86 7.64
CA LEU A 161 23.44 14.72 8.80
C LEU A 161 23.97 14.03 10.06
N LYS A 162 24.72 14.76 10.90
CA LYS A 162 25.34 14.19 12.11
C LYS A 162 24.32 13.66 13.11
N GLU A 163 23.22 14.42 13.29
CA GLU A 163 22.18 14.11 14.28
C GLU A 163 21.25 12.97 13.83
N ASN A 164 21.02 12.85 12.53
CA ASN A 164 20.21 11.80 11.94
C ASN A 164 20.82 11.35 10.60
N PRO A 165 21.73 10.38 10.62
CA PRO A 165 22.44 9.94 9.41
C PRO A 165 21.53 9.32 8.32
N LEU A 166 20.30 8.94 8.66
CA LEU A 166 19.34 8.33 7.72
C LEU A 166 18.34 9.36 7.16
N GLN A 167 18.32 10.57 7.70
CA GLN A 167 17.37 11.58 7.24
C GLN A 167 17.64 11.97 5.78
N PRO A 168 16.64 11.83 4.88
CA PRO A 168 16.78 12.25 3.49
C PRO A 168 17.18 13.72 3.38
N ILE A 169 18.05 14.03 2.40
CA ILE A 169 18.46 15.41 2.14
C ILE A 169 17.70 15.95 0.93
N SER A 170 17.74 15.25 -0.21
CA SER A 170 17.14 15.73 -1.46
C SER A 170 16.50 14.63 -2.30
N GLN A 171 17.19 13.49 -2.46
CA GLN A 171 16.70 12.43 -3.33
C GLN A 171 15.54 11.66 -2.70
N VAL A 172 14.40 11.69 -3.37
CA VAL A 172 13.27 10.79 -3.08
C VAL A 172 13.55 9.44 -3.72
N LEU A 173 13.40 8.36 -2.96
CA LEU A 173 13.60 6.99 -3.44
C LEU A 173 12.29 6.21 -3.50
N TRP A 174 11.43 6.33 -2.48
CA TRP A 174 10.11 5.70 -2.44
C TRP A 174 9.10 6.57 -1.70
N ALA A 175 7.83 6.25 -1.85
CA ALA A 175 6.72 6.89 -1.15
C ALA A 175 5.55 5.91 -0.96
N ASP A 176 4.70 6.20 0.02
CA ASP A 176 3.40 5.57 0.16
C ASP A 176 2.36 6.36 -0.62
N ALA A 177 1.89 5.82 -1.73
CA ALA A 177 0.89 6.42 -2.60
C ALA A 177 -0.52 5.96 -2.24
N VAL A 178 -1.47 6.89 -2.19
CA VAL A 178 -2.87 6.64 -1.88
C VAL A 178 -3.72 6.91 -3.11
N TYR A 179 -4.57 5.95 -3.44
CA TYR A 179 -5.50 6.01 -4.57
C TYR A 179 -6.93 5.80 -4.10
N VAL A 180 -7.88 6.51 -4.72
CA VAL A 180 -9.31 6.41 -4.45
C VAL A 180 -10.03 6.03 -5.74
N ARG A 181 -10.95 5.07 -5.69
CA ARG A 181 -11.74 4.66 -6.85
C ARG A 181 -12.67 5.78 -7.28
N ASP A 182 -12.66 6.10 -8.58
CA ASP A 182 -13.58 7.01 -9.27
C ASP A 182 -13.90 8.31 -8.50
N MET A 183 -12.91 8.84 -7.77
CA MET A 183 -13.07 9.97 -6.84
C MET A 183 -13.79 11.18 -7.44
N TRP A 184 -13.71 11.37 -8.77
CA TRP A 184 -14.34 12.48 -9.47
C TRP A 184 -15.75 12.15 -9.98
N ASP A 185 -16.04 10.86 -10.23
CA ASP A 185 -17.37 10.38 -10.66
C ASP A 185 -17.86 9.24 -9.76
N LEU A 186 -18.55 9.61 -8.69
CA LEU A 186 -19.05 8.69 -7.66
C LEU A 186 -20.47 8.16 -7.95
N LYS A 187 -21.00 8.31 -9.16
CA LYS A 187 -22.41 7.99 -9.49
C LYS A 187 -22.71 6.49 -9.38
N GLU A 188 -21.74 5.64 -9.69
CA GLU A 188 -21.89 4.18 -9.66
C GLU A 188 -21.70 3.57 -8.26
N HIS A 189 -21.31 4.39 -7.27
CA HIS A 189 -21.08 3.91 -5.91
C HIS A 189 -22.37 3.80 -5.09
N SER A 190 -22.55 2.68 -4.42
CA SER A 190 -23.61 2.50 -3.44
C SER A 190 -23.38 3.42 -2.23
N LYS A 191 -24.45 3.65 -1.46
CA LYS A 191 -24.37 4.43 -0.22
C LYS A 191 -23.37 3.85 0.77
N ASP A 192 -23.30 2.52 0.89
CA ASP A 192 -22.34 1.83 1.77
C ASP A 192 -20.89 2.10 1.34
N GLU A 193 -20.60 2.03 0.05
CA GLU A 193 -19.25 2.31 -0.49
C GLU A 193 -18.85 3.77 -0.27
N LEU A 194 -19.76 4.73 -0.49
CA LEU A 194 -19.51 6.14 -0.20
C LEU A 194 -19.20 6.37 1.29
N LEU A 195 -19.97 5.76 2.19
CA LEU A 195 -19.74 5.88 3.63
C LEU A 195 -18.40 5.27 4.06
N LYS A 196 -18.05 4.09 3.54
CA LYS A 196 -16.75 3.45 3.82
C LYS A 196 -15.59 4.29 3.29
N THR A 197 -15.70 4.80 2.06
CA THR A 197 -14.68 5.68 1.47
C THR A 197 -14.50 6.95 2.31
N ALA A 198 -15.58 7.61 2.70
CA ALA A 198 -15.53 8.80 3.54
C ALA A 198 -14.92 8.51 4.92
N LEU A 199 -15.25 7.36 5.52
CA LEU A 199 -14.68 6.93 6.80
C LEU A 199 -13.19 6.72 6.71
N ILE A 200 -12.69 6.01 5.69
CA ILE A 200 -11.26 5.78 5.49
C ILE A 200 -10.51 7.10 5.26
N LEU A 201 -11.07 7.99 4.43
CA LEU A 201 -10.50 9.32 4.18
C LEU A 201 -10.40 10.15 5.45
N HIS A 202 -11.43 10.09 6.32
CA HIS A 202 -11.46 10.82 7.57
C HIS A 202 -10.49 10.24 8.61
N GLU A 203 -10.62 8.96 8.93
CA GLU A 203 -9.93 8.33 10.05
C GLU A 203 -8.47 8.02 9.77
N VAL A 204 -8.15 7.59 8.53
CA VAL A 204 -6.81 7.12 8.19
C VAL A 204 -5.95 8.24 7.61
N TYR A 205 -6.54 9.08 6.75
CA TYR A 205 -5.78 10.08 5.99
C TYR A 205 -6.02 11.52 6.43
N HIS A 206 -7.00 11.77 7.30
CA HIS A 206 -7.41 13.13 7.73
C HIS A 206 -7.69 14.05 6.53
N SER A 207 -8.18 13.47 5.43
CA SER A 207 -8.55 14.16 4.19
C SER A 207 -10.00 14.65 4.27
N TYR A 208 -10.24 15.59 5.19
CA TYR A 208 -11.59 16.01 5.60
C TYR A 208 -12.39 16.65 4.48
N ASP A 209 -11.74 17.40 3.60
CA ASP A 209 -12.36 18.03 2.43
C ASP A 209 -12.84 16.99 1.42
N VAL A 210 -12.04 15.97 1.15
CA VAL A 210 -12.40 14.87 0.25
C VAL A 210 -13.45 13.97 0.88
N ALA A 211 -13.34 13.67 2.20
CA ALA A 211 -14.38 12.94 2.93
C ALA A 211 -15.74 13.67 2.86
N HIS A 212 -15.74 15.00 3.04
CA HIS A 212 -16.94 15.84 2.88
C HIS A 212 -17.49 15.74 1.45
N HIS A 213 -16.64 15.83 0.42
CA HIS A 213 -17.06 15.69 -0.98
C HIS A 213 -17.77 14.36 -1.25
N VAL A 214 -17.20 13.25 -0.75
CA VAL A 214 -17.81 11.91 -0.87
C VAL A 214 -19.14 11.83 -0.11
N LEU A 215 -19.21 12.37 1.11
CA LEU A 215 -20.46 12.42 1.89
C LEU A 215 -21.56 13.24 1.21
N ALA A 216 -21.20 14.32 0.54
CA ALA A 216 -22.16 15.14 -0.20
C ALA A 216 -22.84 14.36 -1.35
N LYS A 217 -22.15 13.40 -1.95
CA LYS A 217 -22.75 12.47 -2.93
C LYS A 217 -23.68 11.45 -2.28
N CYS A 218 -23.43 11.10 -1.02
CA CYS A 218 -24.28 10.20 -0.25
C CYS A 218 -25.54 10.87 0.29
N SER A 219 -25.40 12.08 0.90
CA SER A 219 -26.47 12.86 1.51
C SER A 219 -25.99 14.27 1.84
N GLU A 220 -26.66 15.29 1.31
CA GLU A 220 -26.37 16.69 1.64
C GLU A 220 -26.51 16.99 3.14
N ALA A 221 -27.51 16.39 3.81
CA ALA A 221 -27.72 16.57 5.26
C ALA A 221 -26.55 16.00 6.06
N MET A 222 -26.02 14.84 5.68
CA MET A 222 -24.83 14.25 6.33
C MET A 222 -23.59 15.09 6.09
N ALA A 223 -23.38 15.58 4.87
CA ALA A 223 -22.25 16.43 4.54
C ALA A 223 -22.28 17.73 5.34
N LYS A 224 -23.46 18.37 5.49
CA LYS A 224 -23.61 19.57 6.30
C LYS A 224 -23.26 19.30 7.77
N LEU A 225 -23.83 18.24 8.36
CA LEU A 225 -23.53 17.86 9.75
C LEU A 225 -22.05 17.56 9.95
N TYR A 226 -21.42 16.89 8.99
CA TYR A 226 -20.00 16.59 9.00
C TYR A 226 -19.15 17.87 8.99
N LEU A 227 -19.50 18.81 8.08
CA LEU A 227 -18.79 20.09 7.94
C LEU A 227 -18.86 20.89 9.25
N ASP A 228 -20.05 21.01 9.85
CA ASP A 228 -20.24 21.70 11.12
C ASP A 228 -19.35 21.13 12.24
N LYS A 229 -19.23 19.80 12.30
CA LYS A 229 -18.36 19.13 13.28
C LYS A 229 -16.88 19.32 13.01
N VAL A 230 -16.43 19.19 11.75
CA VAL A 230 -15.01 19.34 11.36
C VAL A 230 -14.55 20.78 11.57
N LEU A 231 -15.37 21.78 11.25
CA LEU A 231 -15.02 23.18 11.50
C LEU A 231 -14.98 23.52 13.00
N ALA A 232 -15.77 22.86 13.84
CA ALA A 232 -15.74 23.04 15.27
C ALA A 232 -14.47 22.46 15.95
N LEU A 233 -13.70 21.60 15.24
CA LEU A 233 -12.44 21.03 15.73
C LEU A 233 -11.20 21.90 15.39
N ARG A 234 -11.38 23.00 14.69
CA ARG A 234 -10.34 23.99 14.35
C ARG A 234 -10.43 25.21 15.25
#